data_54f28c8cc98361d6243be0b566ce5fe6
#
_entry.id   54f28c8cc98361d6243be0b566ce5fe6
#
_cell.length_a   1.000
_cell.length_b   1.000
_cell.length_c   1.000
_cell.angle_alpha   90.00
_cell.angle_beta   90.00
_cell.angle_gamma   90.00
#
_symmetry.space_group_name_H-M   'P 1'
#
loop_
_entity.id
_entity.type
_entity.pdbx_description
1 polymer ?
#
loop_
_entity_poly.entity_id
_entity_poly.type
_entity_poly.pdbx_seq_one_letter_code
_entity_poly.pdbx_strand_id
1 'polypeptide(L)'
;MTKAPMTWKSGGCHCGAVRYEVLAPDEIEVKECNCSICRMTGYLHLIVPGDRFRLTKGADKVTTYSFNTGTAKHHFCSVCGIKSFYVPRSKPDGFSVNVRCLDDGAVHVTRITLFDGEHWEEAMAKLAEAKEA
;
A
#
# COMPACT_ATOMS: atom_id res chain seq x y z
N MET A 1 -19.08 -0.83 -20.47
CA MET A 1 -17.64 -0.79 -20.18
C MET A 1 -17.27 -1.94 -19.28
N THR A 2 -16.41 -2.80 -19.71
CA THR A 2 -15.98 -3.99 -18.96
C THR A 2 -14.86 -3.60 -18.00
N LYS A 3 -15.00 -3.96 -16.73
CA LYS A 3 -13.91 -3.80 -15.78
C LYS A 3 -12.84 -4.86 -16.07
N ALA A 4 -11.58 -4.50 -15.94
CA ALA A 4 -10.49 -5.45 -16.02
C ALA A 4 -10.68 -6.54 -14.96
N PRO A 5 -10.47 -7.83 -15.30
CA PRO A 5 -10.58 -8.90 -14.32
C PRO A 5 -9.53 -8.73 -13.23
N MET A 6 -9.94 -9.01 -11.98
CA MET A 6 -9.04 -8.98 -10.83
C MET A 6 -8.70 -10.38 -10.39
N THR A 7 -7.44 -10.59 -10.04
CA THR A 7 -6.97 -11.85 -9.48
C THR A 7 -6.16 -11.57 -8.21
N TRP A 8 -6.02 -12.57 -7.37
CA TRP A 8 -5.22 -12.45 -6.16
C TRP A 8 -3.73 -12.49 -6.52
N LYS A 9 -3.03 -11.40 -6.17
CA LYS A 9 -1.59 -11.23 -6.42
C LYS A 9 -0.84 -11.45 -5.12
N SER A 10 0.22 -12.24 -5.15
CA SER A 10 1.02 -12.57 -3.96
C SER A 10 2.19 -11.62 -3.77
N GLY A 11 2.53 -11.37 -2.53
CA GLY A 11 3.68 -10.58 -2.16
C GLY A 11 4.04 -10.81 -0.69
N GLY A 12 5.01 -10.04 -0.21
CA GLY A 12 5.44 -10.14 1.18
C GLY A 12 6.78 -9.50 1.42
N CYS A 13 7.39 -9.82 2.57
CA CYS A 13 8.69 -9.29 2.95
C CYS A 13 9.84 -10.07 2.32
N HIS A 14 11.04 -9.54 2.45
CA HIS A 14 12.24 -10.11 1.85
C HIS A 14 12.57 -11.51 2.36
N CYS A 15 12.46 -11.73 3.68
CA CYS A 15 12.80 -13.04 4.26
C CYS A 15 11.71 -14.10 4.10
N GLY A 16 10.51 -13.70 3.64
CA GLY A 16 9.39 -14.62 3.44
C GLY A 16 8.59 -14.94 4.69
N ALA A 17 8.94 -14.37 5.85
CA ALA A 17 8.18 -14.60 7.10
C ALA A 17 6.78 -14.02 7.03
N VAL A 18 6.59 -12.91 6.30
CA VAL A 18 5.30 -12.26 6.10
C VAL A 18 4.89 -12.41 4.64
N ARG A 19 3.70 -12.98 4.41
CA ARG A 19 3.15 -13.16 3.06
C ARG A 19 1.70 -12.72 3.04
N TYR A 20 1.27 -12.15 1.91
CA TYR A 20 -0.11 -11.70 1.73
C TYR A 20 -0.55 -11.88 0.28
N GLU A 21 -1.84 -11.67 0.06
CA GLU A 21 -2.42 -11.58 -1.28
C GLU A 21 -3.28 -10.33 -1.35
N VAL A 22 -3.28 -9.69 -2.51
CA VAL A 22 -4.10 -8.51 -2.81
C VAL A 22 -4.87 -8.76 -4.11
N LEU A 23 -6.15 -8.42 -4.10
CA LEU A 23 -7.01 -8.57 -5.27
C LEU A 23 -6.83 -7.34 -6.16
N ALA A 24 -6.27 -7.52 -7.34
CA ALA A 24 -5.94 -6.43 -8.25
C ALA A 24 -5.93 -6.91 -9.71
N PRO A 25 -6.13 -5.97 -10.67
CA PRO A 25 -5.94 -6.30 -12.08
C PRO A 25 -4.45 -6.47 -12.42
N ASP A 26 -4.16 -7.00 -13.60
CA ASP A 26 -2.78 -7.20 -14.05
C ASP A 26 -2.05 -5.88 -14.28
N GLU A 27 -2.76 -4.86 -14.75
CA GLU A 27 -2.22 -3.53 -14.97
C GLU A 27 -2.76 -2.57 -13.90
N ILE A 28 -1.87 -1.87 -13.20
CA ILE A 28 -2.24 -1.01 -12.08
C ILE A 28 -1.59 0.37 -12.19
N GLU A 29 -2.25 1.34 -11.61
CA GLU A 29 -1.67 2.65 -11.32
C GLU A 29 -1.33 2.70 -9.84
N VAL A 30 -0.20 3.31 -9.49
CA VAL A 30 0.28 3.38 -8.12
C VAL A 30 0.57 4.83 -7.74
N LYS A 31 0.63 5.09 -6.43
CA LYS A 31 0.99 6.39 -5.88
C LYS A 31 2.35 6.34 -5.22
N GLU A 32 3.14 7.38 -5.44
CA GLU A 32 4.38 7.62 -4.72
C GLU A 32 4.17 8.84 -3.82
N CYS A 33 4.31 8.65 -2.51
CA CYS A 33 4.09 9.68 -1.52
C CYS A 33 5.44 10.24 -1.04
N ASN A 34 5.52 11.56 -0.88
CA ASN A 34 6.74 12.24 -0.43
C ASN A 34 6.78 12.52 1.06
N CYS A 35 5.82 12.00 1.85
CA CYS A 35 5.89 12.14 3.31
C CYS A 35 7.16 11.45 3.84
N SER A 36 7.56 11.82 5.07
CA SER A 36 8.83 11.36 5.62
C SER A 36 9.02 9.85 5.57
N ILE A 37 8.03 9.10 6.02
CA ILE A 37 8.17 7.63 6.10
C ILE A 37 8.09 6.99 4.71
N CYS A 38 7.23 7.46 3.82
CA CYS A 38 7.12 6.90 2.46
C CYS A 38 8.38 7.18 1.65
N ARG A 39 8.96 8.37 1.82
CA ARG A 39 10.21 8.75 1.17
C ARG A 39 11.36 7.86 1.65
N MET A 40 11.46 7.67 2.95
CA MET A 40 12.56 6.89 3.54
C MET A 40 12.45 5.40 3.22
N THR A 41 11.25 4.87 3.08
CA THR A 41 11.04 3.45 2.76
C THR A 41 11.02 3.15 1.26
N GLY A 42 10.92 4.18 0.41
CA GLY A 42 10.79 3.97 -1.04
C GLY A 42 9.49 3.28 -1.44
N TYR A 43 8.41 3.57 -0.73
CA TYR A 43 7.14 2.84 -0.83
C TYR A 43 6.32 3.28 -2.04
N LEU A 44 5.84 2.31 -2.83
CA LEU A 44 4.87 2.55 -3.92
C LEU A 44 3.52 1.99 -3.51
N HIS A 45 2.50 2.86 -3.46
CA HIS A 45 1.21 2.53 -2.86
C HIS A 45 0.21 1.96 -3.86
N LEU A 46 -0.36 0.80 -3.53
CA LEU A 46 -1.60 0.30 -4.08
C LEU A 46 -2.58 0.21 -2.91
N ILE A 47 -3.52 1.14 -2.83
CA ILE A 47 -4.49 1.23 -1.73
C ILE A 47 -5.76 0.50 -2.12
N VAL A 48 -6.18 -0.45 -1.29
CA VAL A 48 -7.35 -1.29 -1.54
C VAL A 48 -8.28 -1.33 -0.33
N PRO A 49 -9.59 -1.60 -0.54
CA PRO A 49 -10.50 -1.91 0.56
C PRO A 49 -10.04 -3.15 1.33
N GLY A 50 -10.48 -3.27 2.58
CA GLY A 50 -10.06 -4.38 3.45
C GLY A 50 -10.40 -5.78 2.91
N ASP A 51 -11.47 -5.90 2.12
CA ASP A 51 -11.88 -7.16 1.52
C ASP A 51 -11.04 -7.59 0.30
N ARG A 52 -10.13 -6.74 -0.14
CA ARG A 52 -9.21 -7.03 -1.25
C ARG A 52 -7.77 -7.31 -0.80
N PHE A 53 -7.58 -7.48 0.48
CA PHE A 53 -6.28 -7.81 1.07
C PHE A 53 -6.47 -8.95 2.06
N ARG A 54 -5.54 -9.90 2.06
CA ARG A 54 -5.52 -10.95 3.08
C ARG A 54 -4.08 -11.33 3.42
N LEU A 55 -3.81 -11.37 4.72
CA LEU A 55 -2.52 -11.80 5.24
C LEU A 55 -2.53 -13.33 5.30
N THR A 56 -1.66 -13.97 4.55
CA THR A 56 -1.65 -15.43 4.42
C THR A 56 -0.63 -16.11 5.33
N LYS A 57 0.38 -15.35 5.80
CA LYS A 57 1.43 -15.90 6.66
C LYS A 57 2.08 -14.79 7.47
N GLY A 58 2.42 -15.08 8.71
CA GLY A 58 3.30 -14.24 9.52
C GLY A 58 2.63 -13.12 10.27
N ALA A 59 1.35 -13.27 10.65
CA ALA A 59 0.67 -12.27 11.48
C ALA A 59 1.44 -12.02 12.80
N ASP A 60 2.09 -13.04 13.34
CA ASP A 60 2.91 -12.97 14.55
C ASP A 60 4.32 -12.42 14.31
N LYS A 61 4.69 -12.18 13.07
CA LYS A 61 6.00 -11.63 12.68
C LYS A 61 5.93 -10.16 12.28
N VAL A 62 4.78 -9.53 12.42
CA VAL A 62 4.56 -8.12 12.05
C VAL A 62 4.75 -7.25 13.28
N THR A 63 5.57 -6.19 13.14
CA THR A 63 5.68 -5.10 14.12
C THR A 63 4.97 -3.88 13.58
N THR A 64 4.34 -3.11 14.45
CA THR A 64 3.58 -1.92 14.06
C THR A 64 4.22 -0.67 14.64
N TYR A 65 4.45 0.31 13.78
CA TYR A 65 4.94 1.63 14.15
C TYR A 65 3.86 2.68 13.81
N SER A 66 3.60 3.58 14.74
CA SER A 66 2.66 4.69 14.54
C SER A 66 3.28 5.98 15.04
N PHE A 67 2.94 7.08 14.37
CA PHE A 67 3.42 8.41 14.75
C PHE A 67 2.36 9.45 14.38
N ASN A 68 2.58 10.71 14.79
CA ASN A 68 1.68 11.83 14.54
C ASN A 68 0.28 11.53 15.10
N THR A 69 -0.75 11.44 14.27
CA THR A 69 -2.12 11.17 14.72
C THR A 69 -2.33 9.73 15.19
N GLY A 70 -1.41 8.81 14.86
CA GLY A 70 -1.55 7.39 15.18
C GLY A 70 -2.59 6.66 14.35
N THR A 71 -3.24 7.32 13.37
CA THR A 71 -4.26 6.72 12.53
C THR A 71 -3.65 5.68 11.59
N ALA A 72 -2.53 6.02 10.94
CA ALA A 72 -1.82 5.08 10.08
C ALA A 72 -1.09 4.04 10.93
N LYS A 73 -1.18 2.78 10.52
CA LYS A 73 -0.52 1.65 11.18
C LYS A 73 0.54 1.09 10.21
N HIS A 74 1.80 1.46 10.46
CA HIS A 74 2.91 1.06 9.61
C HIS A 74 3.42 -0.31 10.04
N HIS A 75 3.03 -1.34 9.31
CA HIS A 75 3.41 -2.72 9.60
C HIS A 75 4.69 -3.07 8.87
N PHE A 76 5.60 -3.75 9.55
CA PHE A 76 6.84 -4.23 8.91
C PHE A 76 7.25 -5.56 9.52
N CYS A 77 8.04 -6.33 8.77
CA CYS A 77 8.51 -7.63 9.24
C CYS A 77 9.51 -7.45 10.39
N SER A 78 9.27 -8.16 11.50
CA SER A 78 10.15 -8.12 12.67
C SER A 78 11.52 -8.77 12.41
N VAL A 79 11.63 -9.62 11.38
CA VAL A 79 12.86 -10.35 11.04
C VAL A 79 13.73 -9.57 10.06
N CYS A 80 13.16 -9.14 8.92
CA CYS A 80 13.94 -8.47 7.88
C CYS A 80 13.71 -6.96 7.79
N GLY A 81 12.72 -6.41 8.51
CA GLY A 81 12.44 -4.98 8.55
C GLY A 81 11.70 -4.42 7.34
N ILE A 82 11.36 -5.23 6.35
CA ILE A 82 10.70 -4.74 5.13
C ILE A 82 9.25 -4.41 5.40
N LYS A 83 8.85 -3.18 5.00
CA LYS A 83 7.47 -2.71 5.09
C LYS A 83 6.74 -3.08 3.80
N SER A 84 6.01 -4.20 3.83
CA SER A 84 5.34 -4.73 2.65
C SER A 84 3.88 -4.32 2.55
N PHE A 85 3.25 -3.90 3.66
CA PHE A 85 1.90 -3.36 3.69
C PHE A 85 1.70 -2.51 4.94
N TYR A 86 0.64 -1.69 4.94
CA TYR A 86 0.26 -0.93 6.13
C TYR A 86 -1.19 -0.44 6.02
N VAL A 87 -1.71 0.12 7.12
CA VAL A 87 -3.03 0.75 7.15
C VAL A 87 -2.83 2.26 6.98
N PRO A 88 -3.25 2.83 5.82
CA PRO A 88 -3.00 4.24 5.56
C PRO A 88 -3.96 5.17 6.29
N ARG A 89 -3.51 6.40 6.54
CA ARG A 89 -4.34 7.45 7.14
C ARG A 89 -5.57 7.76 6.30
N SER A 90 -5.45 7.72 4.98
CA SER A 90 -6.53 8.02 4.04
C SER A 90 -7.61 6.96 3.97
N LYS A 91 -7.31 5.73 4.44
CA LYS A 91 -8.25 4.61 4.39
C LYS A 91 -8.04 3.70 5.60
N PRO A 92 -8.54 4.11 6.79
CA PRO A 92 -8.32 3.35 8.03
C PRO A 92 -8.93 1.95 8.05
N ASP A 93 -9.90 1.68 7.20
CA ASP A 93 -10.57 0.37 7.05
C ASP A 93 -10.00 -0.47 5.91
N GLY A 94 -8.97 0.03 5.24
CA GLY A 94 -8.33 -0.63 4.11
C GLY A 94 -6.85 -0.88 4.34
N PHE A 95 -6.15 -1.20 3.26
CA PHE A 95 -4.71 -1.48 3.29
C PHE A 95 -4.02 -0.82 2.11
N SER A 96 -2.78 -0.43 2.32
CA SER A 96 -1.85 -0.07 1.24
C SER A 96 -0.81 -1.17 1.13
N VAL A 97 -0.64 -1.67 -0.07
CA VAL A 97 0.37 -2.68 -0.39
C VAL A 97 1.56 -1.97 -1.03
N ASN A 98 2.77 -2.33 -0.61
CA ASN A 98 3.98 -1.87 -1.28
C ASN A 98 4.16 -2.69 -2.56
N VAL A 99 3.93 -2.06 -3.70
CA VAL A 99 4.00 -2.74 -4.99
C VAL A 99 5.39 -3.32 -5.26
N ARG A 100 6.44 -2.70 -4.68
CA ARG A 100 7.80 -3.23 -4.77
C ARG A 100 7.98 -4.58 -4.06
N CYS A 101 7.03 -4.96 -3.20
CA CYS A 101 7.04 -6.22 -2.46
C CYS A 101 6.16 -7.30 -3.10
N LEU A 102 5.46 -6.99 -4.19
CA LEU A 102 4.74 -8.01 -4.95
C LEU A 102 5.74 -8.91 -5.69
N ASP A 103 5.36 -10.17 -5.86
CA ASP A 103 6.22 -11.13 -6.55
C ASP A 103 6.46 -10.71 -8.01
N ASP A 104 7.59 -11.08 -8.58
CA ASP A 104 7.97 -10.73 -9.94
C ASP A 104 6.87 -11.15 -10.92
N GLY A 105 6.48 -10.19 -11.79
CA GLY A 105 5.48 -10.45 -12.81
C GLY A 105 4.04 -10.46 -12.32
N ALA A 106 3.80 -10.21 -11.02
CA ALA A 106 2.44 -10.20 -10.47
C ALA A 106 1.57 -9.12 -11.10
N VAL A 107 2.14 -7.92 -11.30
CA VAL A 107 1.44 -6.77 -11.88
C VAL A 107 2.37 -6.00 -12.82
N HIS A 108 1.75 -5.21 -13.71
CA HIS A 108 2.46 -4.23 -14.52
C HIS A 108 2.02 -2.83 -14.09
N VAL A 109 2.97 -2.00 -13.67
CA VAL A 109 2.69 -0.62 -13.25
C VAL A 109 2.66 0.24 -14.52
N THR A 110 1.49 0.78 -14.83
CA THR A 110 1.30 1.61 -16.02
C THR A 110 1.51 3.09 -15.76
N ARG A 111 1.38 3.51 -14.50
CA ARG A 111 1.50 4.93 -14.13
C ARG A 111 1.87 5.06 -12.66
N ILE A 112 2.79 5.98 -12.38
CA ILE A 112 3.13 6.39 -11.02
C ILE A 112 2.70 7.84 -10.87
N THR A 113 1.80 8.12 -9.91
CA THR A 113 1.31 9.46 -9.62
C THR A 113 1.88 9.92 -8.29
N LEU A 114 2.45 11.12 -8.27
CA LEU A 114 2.99 11.71 -7.05
C LEU A 114 1.85 12.21 -6.16
N PHE A 115 1.92 11.90 -4.87
CA PHE A 115 1.03 12.40 -3.84
C PHE A 115 1.84 13.22 -2.84
N ASP A 116 1.44 14.49 -2.63
CA ASP A 116 2.15 15.39 -1.72
C ASP A 116 1.76 15.14 -0.27
N GLY A 117 2.29 14.06 0.30
CA GLY A 117 2.03 13.68 1.68
C GLY A 117 2.69 14.59 2.71
N GLU A 118 3.67 15.38 2.30
CA GLU A 118 4.26 16.44 3.13
C GLU A 118 3.21 17.50 3.48
N HIS A 119 2.27 17.75 2.55
CA HIS A 119 1.15 18.67 2.71
C HIS A 119 -0.15 17.86 2.58
N TRP A 120 -0.29 16.88 3.47
CA TRP A 120 -1.31 15.83 3.36
C TRP A 120 -2.73 16.37 3.25
N GLU A 121 -3.09 17.34 4.09
CA GLU A 121 -4.45 17.90 4.10
C GLU A 121 -4.79 18.61 2.82
N GLU A 122 -3.85 19.41 2.27
CA GLU A 122 -4.02 20.09 0.99
C GLU A 122 -4.11 19.10 -0.16
N ALA A 123 -3.29 18.05 -0.15
CA ALA A 123 -3.29 17.01 -1.17
C ALA A 123 -4.61 16.24 -1.19
N MET A 124 -5.15 15.92 -0.03
CA MET A 124 -6.44 15.24 0.08
C MET A 124 -7.60 16.14 -0.39
N ALA A 125 -7.54 17.43 -0.09
CA ALA A 125 -8.53 18.39 -0.57
C ALA A 125 -8.54 18.45 -2.10
N LYS A 126 -7.38 18.48 -2.73
CA LYS A 126 -7.26 18.47 -4.20
C LYS A 126 -7.82 17.20 -4.83
N LEU A 127 -7.60 16.05 -4.19
CA LEU A 127 -8.19 14.78 -4.65
C LEU A 127 -9.71 14.81 -4.56
N ALA A 128 -10.26 15.35 -3.48
CA ALA A 128 -11.72 15.50 -3.33
C ALA A 128 -12.29 16.40 -4.42
N GLU A 129 -11.67 17.53 -4.72
CA GLU A 129 -12.07 18.43 -5.81
C GLU A 129 -12.03 17.72 -7.16
N ALA A 130 -10.99 16.96 -7.44
CA ALA A 130 -10.84 16.21 -8.68
C ALA A 130 -11.94 15.15 -8.84
N LYS A 131 -12.36 14.51 -7.74
CA LYS A 131 -13.45 13.52 -7.76
C LYS A 131 -14.82 14.15 -7.99
N GLU A 132 -15.01 15.39 -7.55
CA GLU A 132 -16.27 16.13 -7.71
C GLU A 132 -16.40 16.72 -9.11
N ALA A 133 -15.31 16.95 -9.77
CA ALA A 133 -15.30 17.45 -11.15
C ALA A 133 -15.58 16.31 -12.14
#